data_11e195e91907ff1adbc6f70bfce4a3c2
#
_entry.id   11e195e91907ff1adbc6f70bfce4a3c2
#
_cell.length_a   1.000
_cell.length_b   1.000
_cell.length_c   1.000
_cell.angle_alpha   90.00
_cell.angle_beta   90.00
_cell.angle_gamma   90.00
#
_symmetry.space_group_name_H-M   'P 1'
#
loop_
_entity.id
_entity.type
_entity.pdbx_description
1 polymer ?
#
loop_
_entity_poly.entity_id
_entity_poly.type
_entity_poly.pdbx_seq_one_letter_code
_entity_poly.pdbx_strand_id
1 'polypeptide(L)'
;MIYNIVIYFVLCGIAIASLFSKKVRKMWKGEREAFKLLKQKVDPDAKYIWFHAASLGEFEQGRPLMERIRKEHPQYKILLTFFSPSGYEVRKNYEGADIICYMPIDTRLNAIRFLCLVRPVMAFFIKYEFWSNFLHILKYRNIPTYSVSSIFREDQVFFKWYGKSYAGVLRCFTRFFVQNEESKRLLEGIGITDVDVVGDTRFDRVLQIKEAAKYLPICEAFRKGCVPAEDKASDASAEGKASEKDYKVFVAGSSWPPDEDIFIRFFNAHKDWRVIIAPHVIGEDHLKQILSKIQGRKVVRYTQATPEEAAKADVLIIDCFGLLSSMYGYGDVAYVGGGFGVGIHNTLEAAVWNMPVIFGPNNKKFQEAQGLLKSGGGFEINGYEDFEVLMLRFAVSRSENESAGSDSVSFLKSSGEKAGAFVASLSGATDKVMAKVNF
;
A
#
# COMPACT_ATOMS: atom_id res chain seq x y z
N MET A 1 4.92 10.95 34.28
CA MET A 1 4.73 9.87 35.28
C MET A 1 3.61 8.90 34.85
N ILE A 2 2.40 9.37 34.59
CA ILE A 2 1.24 8.53 34.20
C ILE A 2 1.54 7.64 32.98
N TYR A 3 2.13 8.17 31.91
CA TYR A 3 2.51 7.41 30.73
C TYR A 3 3.35 6.17 31.06
N ASN A 4 4.36 6.30 31.90
CA ASN A 4 5.22 5.17 32.27
C ASN A 4 4.46 4.09 33.05
N ILE A 5 3.51 4.48 33.91
CA ILE A 5 2.65 3.52 34.62
C ILE A 5 1.82 2.74 33.60
N VAL A 6 1.19 3.44 32.64
CA VAL A 6 0.41 2.80 31.56
C VAL A 6 1.28 1.84 30.73
N ILE A 7 2.50 2.25 30.35
CA ILE A 7 3.42 1.39 29.57
C ILE A 7 3.79 0.11 30.33
N TYR A 8 3.98 0.17 31.65
CA TYR A 8 4.23 -1.04 32.44
C TYR A 8 3.00 -1.97 32.51
N PHE A 9 1.78 -1.41 32.59
CA PHE A 9 0.56 -2.20 32.49
C PHE A 9 0.42 -2.84 31.08
N VAL A 10 0.70 -2.10 30.01
CA VAL A 10 0.74 -2.63 28.65
C VAL A 10 1.78 -3.75 28.54
N LEU A 11 2.98 -3.57 29.12
CA LEU A 11 4.02 -4.60 29.14
C LEU A 11 3.53 -5.89 29.82
N CYS A 12 2.88 -5.78 30.99
CA CYS A 12 2.28 -6.92 31.69
C CYS A 12 1.18 -7.57 30.84
N GLY A 13 0.31 -6.76 30.21
CA GLY A 13 -0.74 -7.25 29.31
C GLY A 13 -0.18 -8.00 28.09
N ILE A 14 0.88 -7.49 27.47
CA ILE A 14 1.57 -8.17 26.36
C ILE A 14 2.19 -9.49 26.84
N ALA A 15 2.83 -9.50 28.01
CA ALA A 15 3.40 -10.72 28.57
C ALA A 15 2.33 -11.82 28.78
N ILE A 16 1.19 -11.46 29.35
CA ILE A 16 0.05 -12.37 29.53
C ILE A 16 -0.52 -12.81 28.16
N ALA A 17 -0.81 -11.85 27.26
CA ALA A 17 -1.37 -12.14 25.94
C ALA A 17 -0.45 -13.02 25.09
N SER A 18 0.87 -12.96 25.31
CA SER A 18 1.87 -13.79 24.62
C SER A 18 1.69 -15.28 24.91
N LEU A 19 1.05 -15.64 26.02
CA LEU A 19 0.74 -17.03 26.36
C LEU A 19 -0.35 -17.60 25.44
N PHE A 20 -1.30 -16.76 25.04
CA PHE A 20 -2.52 -17.19 24.30
C PHE A 20 -2.44 -16.88 22.79
N SER A 21 -1.67 -15.89 22.37
CA SER A 21 -1.58 -15.46 20.97
C SER A 21 -0.21 -15.70 20.35
N LYS A 22 -0.15 -16.52 19.30
CA LYS A 22 1.09 -16.75 18.53
C LYS A 22 1.68 -15.44 17.97
N LYS A 23 0.84 -14.50 17.54
CA LYS A 23 1.25 -13.19 17.00
C LYS A 23 1.92 -12.34 18.08
N VAL A 24 1.30 -12.24 19.26
CA VAL A 24 1.85 -11.47 20.39
C VAL A 24 3.12 -12.12 20.94
N ARG A 25 3.18 -13.44 20.97
CA ARG A 25 4.37 -14.19 21.38
C ARG A 25 5.58 -13.91 20.47
N LYS A 26 5.37 -13.86 19.14
CA LYS A 26 6.44 -13.50 18.19
C LYS A 26 6.95 -12.08 18.45
N MET A 27 6.06 -11.11 18.63
CA MET A 27 6.40 -9.73 18.96
C MET A 27 7.22 -9.68 20.26
N TRP A 28 6.72 -10.25 21.35
CA TRP A 28 7.35 -10.29 22.66
C TRP A 28 8.78 -10.90 22.64
N LYS A 29 8.94 -11.99 21.90
CA LYS A 29 10.25 -12.62 21.70
C LYS A 29 11.18 -11.72 20.88
N GLY A 30 10.69 -11.20 19.76
CA GLY A 30 11.48 -10.35 18.85
C GLY A 30 11.96 -9.06 19.52
N GLU A 31 11.14 -8.42 20.36
CA GLU A 31 11.55 -7.23 21.13
C GLU A 31 12.71 -7.53 22.12
N ARG A 32 12.69 -8.69 22.74
CA ARG A 32 13.80 -9.15 23.63
C ARG A 32 15.07 -9.46 22.86
N GLU A 33 14.93 -10.03 21.67
CA GLU A 33 16.04 -10.37 20.79
C GLU A 33 16.64 -9.12 20.11
N ALA A 34 15.89 -8.02 20.01
CA ALA A 34 16.33 -6.79 19.37
C ALA A 34 17.65 -6.26 19.96
N PHE A 35 17.80 -6.24 21.28
CA PHE A 35 19.04 -5.79 21.91
C PHE A 35 20.24 -6.69 21.62
N LYS A 36 20.04 -8.01 21.48
CA LYS A 36 21.10 -8.95 21.09
C LYS A 36 21.53 -8.68 19.66
N LEU A 37 20.56 -8.54 18.74
CA LEU A 37 20.81 -8.24 17.35
C LEU A 37 21.52 -6.89 17.16
N LEU A 38 21.07 -5.85 17.86
CA LEU A 38 21.70 -4.52 17.81
C LEU A 38 23.15 -4.55 18.30
N LYS A 39 23.44 -5.25 19.39
CA LYS A 39 24.81 -5.40 19.89
C LYS A 39 25.74 -6.11 18.90
N GLN A 40 25.20 -6.99 18.08
CA GLN A 40 25.96 -7.76 17.08
C GLN A 40 26.14 -7.00 15.76
N LYS A 41 25.14 -6.20 15.35
CA LYS A 41 25.10 -5.61 14.01
C LYS A 41 25.42 -4.13 13.96
N VAL A 42 25.25 -3.40 15.07
CA VAL A 42 25.56 -1.96 15.08
C VAL A 42 27.06 -1.77 15.01
N ASP A 43 27.49 -1.07 13.96
CA ASP A 43 28.82 -0.57 13.78
C ASP A 43 28.96 0.77 14.54
N PRO A 44 29.84 0.86 15.57
CA PRO A 44 29.94 2.06 16.39
C PRO A 44 30.45 3.30 15.66
N ASP A 45 31.12 3.11 14.52
CA ASP A 45 31.71 4.19 13.70
C ASP A 45 30.77 4.66 12.59
N ALA A 46 29.69 3.94 12.35
CA ALA A 46 28.71 4.30 11.33
C ALA A 46 27.68 5.32 11.83
N LYS A 47 27.23 6.19 10.92
CA LYS A 47 26.14 7.14 11.16
C LYS A 47 24.80 6.50 10.76
N TYR A 48 23.93 6.27 11.72
CA TYR A 48 22.63 5.66 11.49
C TYR A 48 21.52 6.68 11.38
N ILE A 49 20.67 6.52 10.34
CA ILE A 49 19.35 7.13 10.27
C ILE A 49 18.34 6.08 10.74
N TRP A 50 17.55 6.42 11.77
CA TRP A 50 16.56 5.52 12.32
C TRP A 50 15.19 5.79 11.74
N PHE A 51 14.60 4.76 11.12
CA PHE A 51 13.20 4.74 10.69
C PHE A 51 12.39 3.85 11.63
N HIS A 52 11.23 4.35 12.06
CA HIS A 52 10.25 3.55 12.78
C HIS A 52 8.92 3.53 12.04
N ALA A 53 8.42 2.32 11.76
CA ALA A 53 7.12 2.04 11.17
C ALA A 53 6.44 0.92 11.97
N ALA A 54 5.27 1.15 12.55
CA ALA A 54 4.66 0.14 13.41
C ALA A 54 4.23 -1.11 12.63
N SER A 55 3.81 -0.96 11.39
CA SER A 55 3.22 -2.02 10.56
C SER A 55 3.74 -2.01 9.12
N LEU A 56 3.30 -2.99 8.32
CA LEU A 56 3.61 -3.05 6.90
C LEU A 56 3.09 -1.82 6.14
N GLY A 57 1.88 -1.32 6.47
CA GLY A 57 1.30 -0.15 5.79
C GLY A 57 2.12 1.12 6.02
N GLU A 58 2.61 1.34 7.25
CA GLU A 58 3.50 2.47 7.55
C GLU A 58 4.89 2.30 6.93
N PHE A 59 5.38 1.07 6.87
CA PHE A 59 6.61 0.80 6.11
C PHE A 59 6.49 1.23 4.65
N GLU A 60 5.41 0.88 3.96
CA GLU A 60 5.21 1.30 2.56
C GLU A 60 5.10 2.82 2.42
N GLN A 61 4.64 3.55 3.45
CA GLN A 61 4.71 5.02 3.50
C GLN A 61 6.13 5.56 3.72
N GLY A 62 6.93 4.90 4.56
CA GLY A 62 8.32 5.30 4.82
C GLY A 62 9.30 4.90 3.73
N ARG A 63 8.93 3.89 2.94
CA ARG A 63 9.82 3.25 1.97
C ARG A 63 10.35 4.20 0.87
N PRO A 64 9.55 5.06 0.22
CA PRO A 64 10.07 6.00 -0.77
C PRO A 64 11.17 6.90 -0.21
N LEU A 65 10.99 7.36 1.03
CA LEU A 65 11.98 8.20 1.70
C LEU A 65 13.25 7.41 2.05
N MET A 66 13.13 6.17 2.55
CA MET A 66 14.29 5.31 2.82
C MET A 66 15.10 5.03 1.56
N GLU A 67 14.44 4.65 0.46
CA GLU A 67 15.09 4.36 -0.81
C GLU A 67 15.77 5.60 -1.40
N ARG A 68 15.15 6.77 -1.27
CA ARG A 68 15.71 8.03 -1.70
C ARG A 68 16.96 8.42 -0.89
N ILE A 69 16.90 8.33 0.43
CA ILE A 69 18.06 8.59 1.32
C ILE A 69 19.19 7.61 1.02
N ARG A 70 18.88 6.32 0.83
CA ARG A 70 19.88 5.30 0.48
C ARG A 70 20.62 5.67 -0.81
N LYS A 71 19.91 6.19 -1.81
CA LYS A 71 20.46 6.57 -3.09
C LYS A 71 21.29 7.86 -3.04
N GLU A 72 20.78 8.89 -2.36
CA GLU A 72 21.38 10.24 -2.37
C GLU A 72 22.39 10.46 -1.25
N HIS A 73 22.26 9.71 -0.14
CA HIS A 73 23.11 9.84 1.04
C HIS A 73 23.70 8.48 1.48
N PRO A 74 24.48 7.80 0.61
CA PRO A 74 25.01 6.45 0.86
C PRO A 74 25.97 6.35 2.05
N GLN A 75 26.44 7.49 2.58
CA GLN A 75 27.27 7.56 3.78
C GLN A 75 26.52 7.18 5.06
N TYR A 76 25.19 7.18 5.04
CA TYR A 76 24.37 6.77 6.18
C TYR A 76 23.96 5.32 6.09
N LYS A 77 23.96 4.63 7.22
CA LYS A 77 23.29 3.34 7.39
C LYS A 77 21.87 3.53 7.87
N ILE A 78 20.96 2.70 7.41
CA ILE A 78 19.54 2.77 7.78
C ILE A 78 19.23 1.67 8.80
N LEU A 79 18.73 2.09 9.97
CA LEU A 79 18.09 1.22 10.94
C LEU A 79 16.58 1.33 10.79
N LEU A 80 15.90 0.21 10.51
CA LEU A 80 14.45 0.13 10.43
C LEU A 80 13.91 -0.69 11.61
N THR A 81 12.95 -0.12 12.32
CA THR A 81 12.27 -0.80 13.42
C THR A 81 10.78 -0.96 13.15
N PHE A 82 10.24 -2.11 13.55
CA PHE A 82 8.81 -2.42 13.52
C PHE A 82 8.27 -2.64 14.93
N PHE A 83 7.00 -2.34 15.14
CA PHE A 83 6.30 -2.75 16.35
C PHE A 83 5.48 -4.03 16.13
N SER A 84 4.78 -4.14 14.99
CA SER A 84 3.92 -5.28 14.67
C SER A 84 4.64 -6.38 13.88
N PRO A 85 4.35 -7.66 14.14
CA PRO A 85 4.81 -8.76 13.30
C PRO A 85 4.40 -8.66 11.83
N SER A 86 3.28 -7.98 11.53
CA SER A 86 2.83 -7.78 10.13
C SER A 86 3.84 -7.02 9.27
N GLY A 87 4.61 -6.11 9.87
CA GLY A 87 5.71 -5.42 9.18
C GLY A 87 6.99 -6.25 9.21
N TYR A 88 7.42 -6.65 10.41
CA TYR A 88 8.71 -7.30 10.58
C TYR A 88 8.82 -8.65 9.83
N GLU A 89 7.85 -9.55 9.99
CA GLU A 89 7.91 -10.88 9.38
C GLU A 89 7.94 -10.83 7.84
N VAL A 90 7.29 -9.83 7.26
CA VAL A 90 7.25 -9.63 5.81
C VAL A 90 8.51 -8.93 5.29
N ARG A 91 9.10 -8.02 6.09
CA ARG A 91 10.18 -7.12 5.64
C ARG A 91 11.53 -7.30 6.35
N LYS A 92 11.71 -8.33 7.18
CA LYS A 92 12.97 -8.61 7.88
C LYS A 92 14.19 -8.82 6.98
N ASN A 93 13.97 -9.13 5.71
CA ASN A 93 15.00 -9.28 4.68
C ASN A 93 14.99 -8.13 3.65
N TYR A 94 14.42 -6.97 3.99
CA TYR A 94 14.40 -5.83 3.09
C TYR A 94 15.80 -5.25 2.91
N GLU A 95 16.29 -5.23 1.68
CA GLU A 95 17.68 -4.83 1.34
C GLU A 95 17.93 -3.31 1.46
N GLY A 96 16.86 -2.51 1.51
CA GLY A 96 16.95 -1.06 1.65
C GLY A 96 17.30 -0.57 3.08
N ALA A 97 17.47 -1.48 4.07
CA ALA A 97 17.90 -1.14 5.42
C ALA A 97 19.03 -2.08 5.88
N ASP A 98 20.02 -1.53 6.60
CA ASP A 98 21.20 -2.28 7.08
C ASP A 98 20.89 -3.14 8.30
N ILE A 99 20.01 -2.63 9.16
CA ILE A 99 19.54 -3.35 10.34
C ILE A 99 18.03 -3.25 10.41
N ILE A 100 17.38 -4.39 10.61
CA ILE A 100 15.93 -4.48 10.78
C ILE A 100 15.64 -5.24 12.06
N CYS A 101 14.86 -4.66 12.97
CA CYS A 101 14.48 -5.30 14.23
C CYS A 101 13.11 -4.83 14.73
N TYR A 102 12.61 -5.48 15.76
CA TYR A 102 11.51 -4.93 16.53
C TYR A 102 11.97 -3.73 17.36
N MET A 103 11.12 -2.71 17.50
CA MET A 103 11.33 -1.64 18.46
C MET A 103 11.04 -2.21 19.86
N PRO A 104 11.97 -2.07 20.82
CA PRO A 104 11.68 -2.45 22.21
C PRO A 104 10.54 -1.62 22.78
N ILE A 105 9.72 -2.20 23.67
CA ILE A 105 8.65 -1.48 24.37
C ILE A 105 9.19 -0.19 25.00
N ASP A 106 8.43 0.88 24.88
CA ASP A 106 8.81 2.26 25.26
C ASP A 106 8.87 2.47 26.80
N THR A 107 9.64 1.62 27.48
CA THR A 107 10.06 1.91 28.86
C THR A 107 11.26 2.86 28.83
N ARG A 108 11.39 3.69 29.85
CA ARG A 108 12.53 4.63 29.96
C ARG A 108 13.89 3.91 29.83
N LEU A 109 14.01 2.74 30.45
CA LEU A 109 15.26 1.96 30.43
C LEU A 109 15.56 1.43 29.02
N ASN A 110 14.54 0.89 28.33
CA ASN A 110 14.70 0.38 26.97
C ASN A 110 15.08 1.50 25.99
N ALA A 111 14.42 2.66 26.10
CA ALA A 111 14.71 3.81 25.25
C ALA A 111 16.14 4.32 25.44
N ILE A 112 16.62 4.43 26.70
CA ILE A 112 18.02 4.81 26.99
C ILE A 112 18.99 3.78 26.39
N ARG A 113 18.78 2.47 26.65
CA ARG A 113 19.67 1.41 26.17
C ARG A 113 19.72 1.35 24.64
N PHE A 114 18.57 1.45 23.99
CA PHE A 114 18.49 1.45 22.53
C PHE A 114 19.25 2.63 21.93
N LEU A 115 18.98 3.84 22.39
CA LEU A 115 19.62 5.04 21.87
C LEU A 115 21.10 5.16 22.25
N CYS A 116 21.56 4.48 23.33
CA CYS A 116 22.99 4.35 23.62
C CYS A 116 23.70 3.38 22.67
N LEU A 117 23.02 2.33 22.22
CA LEU A 117 23.57 1.35 21.27
C LEU A 117 23.60 1.92 19.84
N VAL A 118 22.47 2.46 19.38
CA VAL A 118 22.30 2.86 17.97
C VAL A 118 22.93 4.22 17.66
N ARG A 119 22.81 5.20 18.59
CA ARG A 119 23.27 6.59 18.42
C ARG A 119 22.86 7.20 17.08
N PRO A 120 21.55 7.21 16.74
CA PRO A 120 21.12 7.70 15.45
C PRO A 120 21.46 9.20 15.31
N VAL A 121 21.86 9.62 14.10
CA VAL A 121 22.09 11.02 13.78
C VAL A 121 20.80 11.78 13.50
N MET A 122 19.75 11.06 13.09
CA MET A 122 18.37 11.55 12.94
C MET A 122 17.38 10.39 13.00
N ALA A 123 16.10 10.70 13.25
CA ALA A 123 15.04 9.71 13.36
C ALA A 123 13.79 10.13 12.59
N PHE A 124 13.16 9.17 11.90
CA PHE A 124 11.89 9.32 11.18
C PHE A 124 10.86 8.38 11.78
N PHE A 125 9.74 8.95 12.24
CA PHE A 125 8.58 8.20 12.72
C PHE A 125 7.46 8.33 11.70
N ILE A 126 6.96 7.20 11.24
CA ILE A 126 5.96 7.18 10.18
C ILE A 126 4.56 7.18 10.81
N LYS A 127 3.73 8.14 10.41
CA LYS A 127 2.33 8.27 10.79
C LYS A 127 2.09 8.60 12.28
N TYR A 128 1.53 7.66 13.08
CA TYR A 128 1.02 7.92 14.44
C TYR A 128 1.93 7.45 15.57
N GLU A 129 3.21 7.37 15.35
CA GLU A 129 4.17 6.75 16.26
C GLU A 129 4.74 7.74 17.28
N PHE A 130 3.98 7.98 18.37
CA PHE A 130 4.29 8.96 19.41
C PHE A 130 4.81 8.30 20.71
N TRP A 131 5.96 7.64 20.62
CA TRP A 131 6.61 6.89 21.69
C TRP A 131 7.35 7.82 22.68
N SER A 132 6.69 8.15 23.78
CA SER A 132 7.06 9.26 24.66
C SER A 132 8.49 9.19 25.21
N ASN A 133 8.94 8.02 25.69
CA ASN A 133 10.28 7.92 26.26
C ASN A 133 11.36 8.05 25.19
N PHE A 134 11.20 7.37 24.05
CA PHE A 134 12.12 7.54 22.93
C PHE A 134 12.19 8.99 22.46
N LEU A 135 11.06 9.63 22.25
CA LEU A 135 10.98 10.99 21.73
C LEU A 135 11.60 12.02 22.71
N HIS A 136 11.35 11.91 24.02
CA HIS A 136 11.94 12.79 25.00
C HIS A 136 13.47 12.63 25.08
N ILE A 137 14.00 11.40 24.95
CA ILE A 137 15.44 11.17 24.97
C ILE A 137 16.09 11.65 23.67
N LEU A 138 15.45 11.46 22.52
CA LEU A 138 15.93 12.01 21.24
C LEU A 138 16.04 13.55 21.34
N LYS A 139 14.98 14.21 21.83
CA LYS A 139 14.99 15.66 22.06
C LYS A 139 16.09 16.09 23.03
N TYR A 140 16.22 15.42 24.17
CA TYR A 140 17.26 15.70 25.16
C TYR A 140 18.68 15.61 24.60
N ARG A 141 18.88 14.70 23.63
CA ARG A 141 20.17 14.52 22.93
C ARG A 141 20.32 15.41 21.68
N ASN A 142 19.37 16.31 21.43
CA ASN A 142 19.34 17.17 20.24
C ASN A 142 19.40 16.38 18.91
N ILE A 143 18.82 15.17 18.87
CA ILE A 143 18.75 14.36 17.65
C ILE A 143 17.54 14.83 16.83
N PRO A 144 17.73 15.33 15.59
CA PRO A 144 16.65 15.72 14.71
C PRO A 144 15.66 14.57 14.54
N THR A 145 14.38 14.83 14.83
CA THR A 145 13.33 13.83 14.82
C THR A 145 12.15 14.34 14.00
N TYR A 146 11.76 13.57 13.00
CA TYR A 146 10.76 13.93 12.02
C TYR A 146 9.55 12.99 12.09
N SER A 147 8.35 13.55 12.02
CA SER A 147 7.12 12.78 11.82
C SER A 147 6.72 12.89 10.35
N VAL A 148 6.55 11.77 9.66
CA VAL A 148 6.30 11.74 8.21
C VAL A 148 4.96 11.08 7.90
N SER A 149 4.23 11.67 6.94
CA SER A 149 2.90 11.23 6.50
C SER A 149 1.88 11.14 7.65
N SER A 150 2.03 12.01 8.65
CA SER A 150 1.11 12.08 9.80
C SER A 150 -0.20 12.74 9.40
N ILE A 151 -1.30 12.27 10.00
CA ILE A 151 -2.60 12.90 9.85
C ILE A 151 -3.22 13.09 11.24
N PHE A 152 -3.71 14.29 11.51
CA PHE A 152 -4.31 14.63 12.78
C PHE A 152 -5.82 14.90 12.60
N ARG A 153 -6.59 14.59 13.67
CA ARG A 153 -8.03 14.78 13.71
C ARG A 153 -8.42 15.42 15.04
N GLU A 154 -9.49 16.19 15.04
CA GLU A 154 -9.96 16.93 16.23
C GLU A 154 -10.36 16.02 17.40
N ASP A 155 -10.75 14.77 17.14
CA ASP A 155 -11.14 13.79 18.16
C ASP A 155 -9.97 13.20 18.91
N GLN A 156 -8.74 13.34 18.42
CA GLN A 156 -7.54 12.80 19.07
C GLN A 156 -7.24 13.50 20.40
N VAL A 157 -6.69 12.72 21.34
CA VAL A 157 -6.39 13.13 22.72
C VAL A 157 -5.56 14.40 22.83
N PHE A 158 -4.67 14.66 21.87
CA PHE A 158 -3.78 15.82 21.87
C PHE A 158 -4.51 17.16 21.84
N PHE A 159 -5.69 17.21 21.24
CA PHE A 159 -6.51 18.41 21.04
C PHE A 159 -7.63 18.56 22.06
N LYS A 160 -7.75 17.58 23.00
CA LYS A 160 -8.75 17.63 24.06
C LYS A 160 -8.17 18.34 25.31
N TRP A 161 -9.02 19.00 26.07
CA TRP A 161 -8.62 19.73 27.26
C TRP A 161 -7.86 18.86 28.30
N TYR A 162 -8.23 17.57 28.40
CA TYR A 162 -7.59 16.59 29.28
C TYR A 162 -6.29 16.01 28.71
N GLY A 163 -6.05 16.15 27.43
CA GLY A 163 -4.88 15.65 26.72
C GLY A 163 -3.68 16.60 26.65
N LYS A 164 -3.82 17.84 27.13
CA LYS A 164 -2.77 18.88 27.04
C LYS A 164 -1.41 18.42 27.60
N SER A 165 -1.40 17.67 28.70
CA SER A 165 -0.16 17.12 29.26
C SER A 165 0.52 16.12 28.35
N TYR A 166 -0.28 15.28 27.64
CA TYR A 166 0.25 14.31 26.68
C TYR A 166 0.66 14.95 25.36
N ALA A 167 0.01 16.04 24.96
CA ALA A 167 0.38 16.83 23.77
C ALA A 167 1.85 17.32 23.82
N GLY A 168 2.46 17.39 25.01
CA GLY A 168 3.88 17.71 25.18
C GLY A 168 4.83 16.76 24.44
N VAL A 169 4.41 15.51 24.17
CA VAL A 169 5.20 14.56 23.39
C VAL A 169 5.40 15.02 21.93
N LEU A 170 4.42 15.70 21.36
CA LEU A 170 4.49 16.22 19.99
C LEU A 170 5.56 17.32 19.86
N ARG A 171 5.84 18.06 20.93
CA ARG A 171 6.92 19.07 20.98
C ARG A 171 8.33 18.46 20.97
N CYS A 172 8.45 17.12 20.98
CA CYS A 172 9.72 16.44 20.87
C CYS A 172 10.18 16.30 19.42
N PHE A 173 9.29 16.45 18.47
CA PHE A 173 9.65 16.43 17.05
C PHE A 173 10.30 17.76 16.64
N THR A 174 11.28 17.66 15.76
CA THR A 174 11.91 18.81 15.10
C THR A 174 10.96 19.40 14.07
N ARG A 175 10.25 18.53 13.32
CA ARG A 175 9.31 18.94 12.28
C ARG A 175 8.29 17.86 11.98
N PHE A 176 7.09 18.30 11.61
CA PHE A 176 6.02 17.45 11.12
C PHE A 176 5.82 17.61 9.62
N PHE A 177 5.79 16.50 8.91
CA PHE A 177 5.40 16.40 7.51
C PHE A 177 4.02 15.75 7.46
N VAL A 178 2.97 16.57 7.35
CA VAL A 178 1.59 16.13 7.46
C VAL A 178 0.93 15.94 6.09
N GLN A 179 -0.18 15.18 6.09
CA GLN A 179 -0.87 14.85 4.84
C GLN A 179 -1.78 15.99 4.34
N ASN A 180 -2.33 16.84 5.23
CA ASN A 180 -3.34 17.85 4.86
C ASN A 180 -3.27 19.10 5.74
N GLU A 181 -3.94 20.17 5.26
CA GLU A 181 -4.00 21.47 5.95
C GLU A 181 -4.73 21.40 7.30
N GLU A 182 -5.71 20.52 7.46
CA GLU A 182 -6.39 20.33 8.74
C GLU A 182 -5.42 19.88 9.83
N SER A 183 -4.56 18.90 9.51
CA SER A 183 -3.52 18.43 10.44
C SER A 183 -2.56 19.55 10.83
N LYS A 184 -2.18 20.41 9.88
CA LYS A 184 -1.34 21.58 10.13
C LYS A 184 -2.06 22.55 11.08
N ARG A 185 -3.29 22.93 10.77
CA ARG A 185 -4.12 23.82 11.60
C ARG A 185 -4.26 23.32 13.04
N LEU A 186 -4.48 22.02 13.22
CA LEU A 186 -4.61 21.39 14.54
C LEU A 186 -3.30 21.46 15.34
N LEU A 187 -2.15 21.21 14.71
CA LEU A 187 -0.84 21.32 15.36
C LEU A 187 -0.50 22.76 15.72
N GLU A 188 -0.73 23.71 14.80
CA GLU A 188 -0.55 25.15 15.05
C GLU A 188 -1.43 25.63 16.19
N GLY A 189 -2.66 25.12 16.32
CA GLY A 189 -3.59 25.41 17.39
C GLY A 189 -3.11 25.03 18.80
N ILE A 190 -2.12 24.11 18.91
CA ILE A 190 -1.44 23.75 20.17
C ILE A 190 -0.01 24.29 20.25
N GLY A 191 0.35 25.23 19.35
CA GLY A 191 1.63 25.94 19.36
C GLY A 191 2.80 25.13 18.77
N ILE A 192 2.55 24.26 17.80
CA ILE A 192 3.57 23.55 16.99
C ILE A 192 3.54 24.16 15.60
N THR A 193 4.58 24.91 15.23
CA THR A 193 4.67 25.70 14.00
C THR A 193 5.57 25.11 12.94
N ASP A 194 6.49 24.21 13.31
CA ASP A 194 7.36 23.50 12.36
C ASP A 194 6.56 22.37 11.67
N VAL A 195 5.62 22.74 10.81
CA VAL A 195 4.69 21.84 10.12
C VAL A 195 4.62 22.18 8.65
N ASP A 196 4.95 21.20 7.80
CA ASP A 196 4.79 21.29 6.34
C ASP A 196 3.70 20.32 5.86
N VAL A 197 2.81 20.79 4.98
CA VAL A 197 1.86 19.93 4.28
C VAL A 197 2.54 19.35 3.04
N VAL A 198 2.87 18.08 3.10
CA VAL A 198 3.58 17.38 2.03
C VAL A 198 2.70 16.39 1.26
N GLY A 199 1.64 15.88 1.88
CA GLY A 199 0.80 14.82 1.34
C GLY A 199 1.16 13.44 1.92
N ASP A 200 0.67 12.41 1.25
CA ASP A 200 0.91 11.01 1.64
C ASP A 200 1.94 10.36 0.69
N THR A 201 3.04 9.90 1.23
CA THR A 201 4.11 9.24 0.48
C THR A 201 3.68 7.92 -0.20
N ARG A 202 2.48 7.39 0.09
CA ARG A 202 1.92 6.25 -0.65
C ARG A 202 1.65 6.58 -2.12
N PHE A 203 1.38 7.85 -2.45
CA PHE A 203 1.22 8.27 -3.85
C PHE A 203 2.55 8.18 -4.61
N ASP A 204 3.66 8.56 -3.98
CA ASP A 204 4.99 8.37 -4.57
C ASP A 204 5.31 6.88 -4.71
N ARG A 205 4.91 6.09 -3.70
CA ARG A 205 5.18 4.65 -3.69
C ARG A 205 4.52 3.92 -4.87
N VAL A 206 3.28 4.23 -5.19
CA VAL A 206 2.59 3.54 -6.31
C VAL A 206 3.14 3.96 -7.67
N LEU A 207 3.67 5.18 -7.82
CA LEU A 207 4.41 5.59 -9.01
C LEU A 207 5.71 4.78 -9.17
N GLN A 208 6.50 4.63 -8.10
CA GLN A 208 7.70 3.79 -8.11
C GLN A 208 7.38 2.32 -8.45
N ILE A 209 6.27 1.79 -7.92
CA ILE A 209 5.80 0.43 -8.21
C ILE A 209 5.45 0.29 -9.69
N LYS A 210 4.78 1.30 -10.26
CA LYS A 210 4.45 1.32 -11.69
C LYS A 210 5.71 1.36 -12.56
N GLU A 211 6.68 2.21 -12.23
CA GLU A 211 7.96 2.31 -12.94
C GLU A 211 8.78 1.01 -12.87
N ALA A 212 8.73 0.33 -11.73
CA ALA A 212 9.41 -0.94 -11.50
C ALA A 212 8.55 -2.18 -11.85
N ALA A 213 7.44 -1.99 -12.58
CA ALA A 213 6.52 -3.06 -12.90
C ALA A 213 7.20 -4.15 -13.76
N LYS A 214 6.91 -5.39 -13.40
CA LYS A 214 7.45 -6.54 -14.12
C LYS A 214 6.67 -6.79 -15.41
N TYR A 215 7.38 -7.12 -16.48
CA TYR A 215 6.75 -7.70 -17.65
C TYR A 215 6.24 -9.11 -17.30
N LEU A 216 4.99 -9.39 -17.63
CA LEU A 216 4.31 -10.66 -17.33
C LEU A 216 3.81 -11.29 -18.62
N PRO A 217 4.59 -12.20 -19.26
CA PRO A 217 4.26 -12.78 -20.56
C PRO A 217 2.88 -13.44 -20.61
N ILE A 218 2.48 -14.12 -19.53
CA ILE A 218 1.17 -14.78 -19.41
C ILE A 218 0.04 -13.74 -19.43
N CYS A 219 0.18 -12.62 -18.71
CA CYS A 219 -0.82 -11.56 -18.68
C CYS A 219 -0.90 -10.82 -20.03
N GLU A 220 0.24 -10.62 -20.68
CA GLU A 220 0.31 -10.02 -22.03
C GLU A 220 -0.39 -10.89 -23.06
N ALA A 221 -0.07 -12.20 -23.09
CA ALA A 221 -0.73 -13.17 -23.98
C ALA A 221 -2.23 -13.26 -23.69
N PHE A 222 -2.62 -13.23 -22.40
CA PHE A 222 -4.02 -13.20 -21.99
C PHE A 222 -4.74 -11.96 -22.50
N ARG A 223 -4.15 -10.77 -22.43
CA ARG A 223 -4.76 -9.53 -22.91
C ARG A 223 -4.92 -9.53 -24.45
N LYS A 224 -3.83 -9.84 -25.16
CA LYS A 224 -3.79 -9.78 -26.63
C LYS A 224 -4.49 -10.96 -27.33
N GLY A 225 -4.72 -12.06 -26.64
CA GLY A 225 -5.24 -13.27 -27.25
C GLY A 225 -4.29 -13.96 -28.25
N CYS A 226 -3.02 -13.56 -28.23
CA CYS A 226 -1.93 -14.15 -28.99
C CYS A 226 -0.64 -14.16 -28.19
N VAL A 227 0.31 -15.03 -28.56
CA VAL A 227 1.62 -15.12 -27.90
C VAL A 227 2.51 -13.96 -28.37
N PRO A 228 3.16 -13.20 -27.48
CA PRO A 228 4.11 -12.15 -27.85
C PRO A 228 5.27 -12.71 -28.69
N ALA A 229 5.76 -11.91 -29.64
CA ALA A 229 6.79 -12.34 -30.59
C ALA A 229 8.15 -12.71 -29.94
N GLU A 230 8.44 -12.18 -28.75
CA GLU A 230 9.68 -12.46 -28.01
C GLU A 230 9.78 -13.89 -27.49
N ASP A 231 8.67 -14.59 -27.30
CA ASP A 231 8.65 -16.01 -26.88
C ASP A 231 8.72 -16.99 -28.08
N LYS A 232 8.77 -16.49 -29.31
CA LYS A 232 8.82 -17.32 -30.53
C LYS A 232 10.24 -17.66 -31.02
N ALA A 233 11.25 -17.62 -30.17
CA ALA A 233 12.65 -17.82 -30.57
C ALA A 233 13.00 -19.26 -31.05
N SER A 234 12.05 -20.14 -31.39
CA SER A 234 12.33 -21.49 -31.87
C SER A 234 11.52 -22.03 -33.06
N ASP A 235 10.55 -21.26 -33.64
CA ASP A 235 9.85 -21.79 -34.83
C ASP A 235 9.66 -20.70 -35.91
N ALA A 236 10.61 -20.60 -36.80
CA ALA A 236 10.57 -19.77 -37.99
C ALA A 236 9.83 -20.49 -39.12
N SER A 237 8.52 -20.72 -38.99
CA SER A 237 7.66 -21.07 -40.15
C SER A 237 6.18 -21.01 -39.79
N ALA A 238 5.58 -19.81 -39.73
CA ALA A 238 4.15 -19.64 -40.00
C ALA A 238 3.85 -18.15 -40.28
N GLU A 239 3.82 -17.79 -41.53
CA GLU A 239 3.11 -16.60 -42.02
C GLU A 239 1.62 -16.77 -41.77
N GLY A 240 1.16 -16.26 -40.63
CA GLY A 240 -0.24 -16.11 -40.29
C GLY A 240 -0.33 -14.87 -39.42
N LYS A 241 -0.67 -13.70 -40.01
CA LYS A 241 -1.12 -12.53 -39.30
C LYS A 241 -2.33 -12.89 -38.45
N ALA A 242 -2.13 -13.35 -37.21
CA ALA A 242 -3.18 -13.36 -36.22
C ALA A 242 -3.55 -11.88 -35.98
N SER A 243 -4.78 -11.50 -36.31
CA SER A 243 -5.31 -10.18 -35.99
C SER A 243 -5.22 -10.01 -34.48
N GLU A 244 -4.38 -9.10 -34.01
CA GLU A 244 -4.31 -8.73 -32.59
C GLU A 244 -5.68 -8.19 -32.19
N LYS A 245 -6.45 -9.01 -31.49
CA LYS A 245 -7.71 -8.62 -30.89
C LYS A 245 -7.42 -8.20 -29.47
N ASP A 246 -7.29 -6.89 -29.23
CA ASP A 246 -7.12 -6.36 -27.89
C ASP A 246 -8.44 -6.52 -27.10
N TYR A 247 -8.44 -7.42 -26.12
CA TYR A 247 -9.62 -7.71 -25.32
C TYR A 247 -9.74 -6.72 -24.16
N LYS A 248 -10.97 -6.31 -23.83
CA LYS A 248 -11.24 -5.60 -22.59
C LYS A 248 -10.98 -6.54 -21.39
N VAL A 249 -10.17 -6.09 -20.44
CA VAL A 249 -9.75 -6.89 -19.28
C VAL A 249 -10.20 -6.24 -17.99
N PHE A 250 -10.96 -6.99 -17.20
CA PHE A 250 -11.31 -6.64 -15.83
C PHE A 250 -10.33 -7.31 -14.85
N VAL A 251 -9.77 -6.54 -13.90
CA VAL A 251 -8.82 -7.05 -12.90
C VAL A 251 -9.41 -6.92 -11.50
N ALA A 252 -9.77 -8.06 -10.89
CA ALA A 252 -10.20 -8.12 -9.50
C ALA A 252 -8.99 -8.39 -8.59
N GLY A 253 -8.52 -7.36 -7.88
CA GLY A 253 -7.39 -7.46 -6.96
C GLY A 253 -7.81 -7.60 -5.51
N SER A 254 -7.16 -8.49 -4.77
CA SER A 254 -7.41 -8.77 -3.34
C SER A 254 -8.87 -9.09 -3.06
N SER A 255 -9.52 -9.87 -3.93
CA SER A 255 -10.94 -10.21 -3.81
C SER A 255 -11.21 -11.15 -2.62
N TRP A 256 -12.43 -11.07 -2.10
CA TRP A 256 -12.98 -11.95 -1.08
C TRP A 256 -14.27 -12.58 -1.61
N PRO A 257 -14.77 -13.68 -1.00
CA PRO A 257 -15.95 -14.37 -1.49
C PRO A 257 -17.18 -13.50 -1.77
N PRO A 258 -17.54 -12.47 -0.95
CA PRO A 258 -18.65 -11.58 -1.28
C PRO A 258 -18.40 -10.70 -2.52
N ASP A 259 -17.16 -10.29 -2.77
CA ASP A 259 -16.78 -9.53 -3.98
C ASP A 259 -16.93 -10.42 -5.21
N GLU A 260 -16.45 -11.67 -5.10
CA GLU A 260 -16.46 -12.69 -6.17
C GLU A 260 -17.85 -13.07 -6.60
N ASP A 261 -18.81 -13.15 -5.66
CA ASP A 261 -20.21 -13.43 -5.95
C ASP A 261 -20.84 -12.36 -6.88
N ILE A 262 -20.41 -11.11 -6.74
CA ILE A 262 -20.91 -9.99 -7.54
C ILE A 262 -20.32 -10.06 -8.95
N PHE A 263 -19.00 -9.99 -9.09
CA PHE A 263 -18.42 -9.84 -10.42
C PHE A 263 -18.43 -11.14 -11.25
N ILE A 264 -18.30 -12.33 -10.63
CA ILE A 264 -18.38 -13.60 -11.37
C ILE A 264 -19.78 -13.80 -11.96
N ARG A 265 -20.83 -13.44 -11.20
CA ARG A 265 -22.21 -13.49 -11.70
C ARG A 265 -22.36 -12.66 -12.98
N PHE A 266 -21.83 -11.44 -13.01
CA PHE A 266 -21.86 -10.57 -14.19
C PHE A 266 -21.11 -11.19 -15.38
N PHE A 267 -19.88 -11.64 -15.16
CA PHE A 267 -19.04 -12.16 -16.26
C PHE A 267 -19.47 -13.55 -16.76
N ASN A 268 -20.25 -14.29 -16.02
CA ASN A 268 -20.90 -15.50 -16.55
C ASN A 268 -21.95 -15.17 -17.62
N ALA A 269 -22.64 -14.02 -17.50
CA ALA A 269 -23.61 -13.52 -18.48
C ALA A 269 -22.94 -12.72 -19.61
N HIS A 270 -21.90 -11.94 -19.33
CA HIS A 270 -21.23 -11.04 -20.27
C HIS A 270 -19.84 -11.57 -20.65
N LYS A 271 -19.73 -12.23 -21.81
CA LYS A 271 -18.52 -12.97 -22.23
C LYS A 271 -17.55 -12.15 -23.09
N ASP A 272 -17.86 -10.89 -23.34
CA ASP A 272 -17.06 -9.93 -24.12
C ASP A 272 -15.85 -9.38 -23.36
N TRP A 273 -15.79 -9.62 -22.04
CA TRP A 273 -14.66 -9.26 -21.17
C TRP A 273 -13.81 -10.46 -20.79
N ARG A 274 -12.51 -10.27 -20.73
CA ARG A 274 -11.60 -11.17 -20.04
C ARG A 274 -11.45 -10.76 -18.59
N VAL A 275 -11.19 -11.72 -17.68
CA VAL A 275 -11.19 -11.49 -16.25
C VAL A 275 -9.91 -12.02 -15.61
N ILE A 276 -9.16 -11.15 -14.92
CA ILE A 276 -8.06 -11.56 -14.04
C ILE A 276 -8.57 -11.52 -12.61
N ILE A 277 -8.46 -12.62 -11.87
CA ILE A 277 -8.87 -12.72 -10.46
C ILE A 277 -7.64 -12.99 -9.61
N ALA A 278 -7.28 -12.05 -8.74
CA ALA A 278 -6.21 -12.18 -7.76
C ALA A 278 -6.83 -12.18 -6.34
N PRO A 279 -7.19 -13.33 -5.79
CA PRO A 279 -7.84 -13.42 -4.48
C PRO A 279 -6.90 -13.02 -3.35
N HIS A 280 -7.45 -12.44 -2.27
CA HIS A 280 -6.67 -12.05 -1.10
C HIS A 280 -6.05 -13.24 -0.37
N VAL A 281 -6.78 -14.34 -0.33
CA VAL A 281 -6.33 -15.61 0.27
C VAL A 281 -6.14 -16.63 -0.83
N ILE A 282 -4.89 -17.05 -1.04
CA ILE A 282 -4.51 -18.05 -2.05
C ILE A 282 -4.44 -19.41 -1.36
N GLY A 283 -5.60 -20.05 -1.16
CA GLY A 283 -5.71 -21.42 -0.64
C GLY A 283 -6.48 -22.29 -1.62
N GLU A 284 -6.13 -23.58 -1.74
CA GLU A 284 -6.78 -24.49 -2.70
C GLU A 284 -8.31 -24.57 -2.52
N ASP A 285 -8.82 -24.51 -1.29
CA ASP A 285 -10.25 -24.53 -1.04
C ASP A 285 -10.95 -23.27 -1.57
N HIS A 286 -10.32 -22.09 -1.40
CA HIS A 286 -10.85 -20.85 -1.93
C HIS A 286 -10.74 -20.82 -3.47
N LEU A 287 -9.65 -21.29 -4.04
CA LEU A 287 -9.49 -21.38 -5.50
C LEU A 287 -10.54 -22.32 -6.10
N LYS A 288 -10.85 -23.46 -5.46
CA LYS A 288 -11.95 -24.35 -5.87
C LYS A 288 -13.32 -23.69 -5.79
N GLN A 289 -13.57 -22.86 -4.76
CA GLN A 289 -14.81 -22.09 -4.64
C GLN A 289 -14.95 -21.08 -5.81
N ILE A 290 -13.89 -20.35 -6.16
CA ILE A 290 -13.89 -19.45 -7.31
C ILE A 290 -14.20 -20.23 -8.60
N LEU A 291 -13.50 -21.34 -8.83
CA LEU A 291 -13.69 -22.19 -10.00
C LEU A 291 -15.12 -22.71 -10.11
N SER A 292 -15.75 -23.10 -9.00
CA SER A 292 -17.12 -23.62 -8.98
C SER A 292 -18.18 -22.59 -9.36
N LYS A 293 -17.89 -21.29 -9.19
CA LYS A 293 -18.78 -20.18 -9.52
C LYS A 293 -18.70 -19.77 -11.01
N ILE A 294 -17.60 -20.08 -11.69
CA ILE A 294 -17.37 -19.68 -13.09
C ILE A 294 -18.06 -20.68 -14.02
N GLN A 295 -18.89 -20.19 -14.93
CA GLN A 295 -19.69 -21.02 -15.83
C GLN A 295 -19.41 -20.71 -17.32
N GLY A 296 -19.17 -21.78 -18.10
CA GLY A 296 -19.05 -21.69 -19.55
C GLY A 296 -17.88 -20.81 -20.03
N ARG A 297 -16.80 -20.71 -19.26
CA ARG A 297 -15.59 -19.94 -19.58
C ARG A 297 -14.36 -20.81 -19.41
N LYS A 298 -13.36 -20.59 -20.25
CA LYS A 298 -12.06 -21.25 -20.12
C LYS A 298 -11.22 -20.56 -19.07
N VAL A 299 -10.86 -21.30 -18.01
CA VAL A 299 -10.10 -20.80 -16.86
C VAL A 299 -8.70 -21.39 -16.87
N VAL A 300 -7.70 -20.56 -16.60
CA VAL A 300 -6.33 -21.00 -16.36
C VAL A 300 -5.79 -20.40 -15.05
N ARG A 301 -4.86 -21.09 -14.40
CA ARG A 301 -4.12 -20.58 -13.24
C ARG A 301 -2.77 -20.06 -13.68
N TYR A 302 -2.35 -18.93 -13.16
CA TYR A 302 -1.12 -18.25 -13.55
C TYR A 302 0.14 -19.13 -13.42
N THR A 303 0.28 -19.85 -12.29
CA THR A 303 1.48 -20.68 -12.05
C THR A 303 1.55 -21.96 -12.90
N GLN A 304 0.44 -22.33 -13.56
CA GLN A 304 0.31 -23.57 -14.34
C GLN A 304 0.14 -23.31 -15.84
N ALA A 305 -0.19 -22.08 -16.23
CA ALA A 305 -0.48 -21.73 -17.59
C ALA A 305 0.77 -21.41 -18.40
N THR A 306 0.76 -21.79 -19.67
CA THR A 306 1.67 -21.26 -20.69
C THR A 306 1.07 -20.01 -21.36
N PRO A 307 1.87 -19.15 -22.02
CA PRO A 307 1.34 -18.03 -22.78
C PRO A 307 0.29 -18.43 -23.82
N GLU A 308 0.45 -19.58 -24.49
CA GLU A 308 -0.48 -20.10 -25.49
C GLU A 308 -1.83 -20.49 -24.87
N GLU A 309 -1.83 -21.06 -23.68
CA GLU A 309 -3.04 -21.40 -22.93
C GLU A 309 -3.74 -20.15 -22.43
N ALA A 310 -2.98 -19.18 -21.90
CA ALA A 310 -3.48 -17.91 -21.44
C ALA A 310 -4.12 -17.09 -22.60
N ALA A 311 -3.49 -17.08 -23.77
CA ALA A 311 -4.03 -16.41 -24.95
C ALA A 311 -5.43 -16.89 -25.35
N LYS A 312 -5.76 -18.14 -25.04
CA LYS A 312 -7.05 -18.78 -25.37
C LYS A 312 -8.02 -18.82 -24.18
N ALA A 313 -7.64 -18.27 -23.02
CA ALA A 313 -8.45 -18.29 -21.82
C ALA A 313 -9.36 -17.06 -21.71
N ASP A 314 -10.46 -17.22 -20.99
CA ASP A 314 -11.40 -16.14 -20.68
C ASP A 314 -11.21 -15.60 -19.27
N VAL A 315 -10.66 -16.44 -18.37
CA VAL A 315 -10.40 -16.11 -16.97
C VAL A 315 -9.00 -16.58 -16.58
N LEU A 316 -8.21 -15.68 -15.99
CA LEU A 316 -6.90 -15.96 -15.45
C LEU A 316 -6.95 -15.80 -13.91
N ILE A 317 -6.75 -16.89 -13.17
CA ILE A 317 -6.67 -16.87 -11.71
C ILE A 317 -5.21 -16.77 -11.26
N ILE A 318 -4.93 -15.79 -10.40
CA ILE A 318 -3.60 -15.57 -9.85
C ILE A 318 -3.45 -16.34 -8.56
N ASP A 319 -2.71 -17.41 -8.62
CA ASP A 319 -2.44 -18.36 -7.54
C ASP A 319 -1.06 -18.19 -6.91
N CYS A 320 -0.46 -16.99 -7.00
CA CYS A 320 0.81 -16.63 -6.38
C CYS A 320 0.82 -15.17 -5.89
N PHE A 321 1.74 -14.86 -4.97
CA PHE A 321 1.87 -13.51 -4.40
C PHE A 321 2.86 -12.64 -5.17
N GLY A 322 2.72 -11.31 -5.01
CA GLY A 322 3.72 -10.32 -5.44
C GLY A 322 3.63 -9.87 -6.88
N LEU A 323 2.56 -10.19 -7.60
CA LEU A 323 2.35 -9.80 -9.00
C LEU A 323 1.23 -8.77 -9.20
N LEU A 324 0.32 -8.59 -8.23
CA LEU A 324 -0.92 -7.83 -8.38
C LEU A 324 -0.70 -6.41 -8.91
N SER A 325 0.26 -5.67 -8.34
CA SER A 325 0.54 -4.30 -8.75
C SER A 325 1.03 -4.17 -10.20
N SER A 326 1.76 -5.18 -10.72
CA SER A 326 2.15 -5.22 -12.14
C SER A 326 0.99 -5.70 -13.05
N MET A 327 0.11 -6.55 -12.54
CA MET A 327 -1.04 -7.06 -13.30
C MET A 327 -2.06 -6.00 -13.63
N TYR A 328 -2.25 -5.02 -12.76
CA TYR A 328 -3.14 -3.90 -13.08
C TYR A 328 -2.77 -3.23 -14.40
N GLY A 329 -1.49 -3.23 -14.80
CA GLY A 329 -1.06 -2.70 -16.10
C GLY A 329 -1.64 -3.42 -17.33
N TYR A 330 -2.24 -4.60 -17.14
CA TYR A 330 -2.89 -5.38 -18.22
C TYR A 330 -4.42 -5.26 -18.22
N GLY A 331 -4.97 -4.43 -17.32
CA GLY A 331 -6.42 -4.24 -17.19
C GLY A 331 -6.93 -2.95 -17.80
N ASP A 332 -8.24 -2.88 -17.98
CA ASP A 332 -8.98 -1.69 -18.39
C ASP A 332 -9.89 -1.17 -17.27
N VAL A 333 -10.36 -2.07 -16.40
CA VAL A 333 -11.15 -1.76 -15.19
C VAL A 333 -10.57 -2.54 -14.02
N ALA A 334 -10.39 -1.89 -12.90
CA ALA A 334 -9.96 -2.52 -11.66
C ALA A 334 -11.10 -2.62 -10.65
N TYR A 335 -11.15 -3.75 -9.96
CA TYR A 335 -11.92 -3.95 -8.75
C TYR A 335 -10.96 -4.19 -7.57
N VAL A 336 -11.17 -3.47 -6.47
CA VAL A 336 -10.38 -3.65 -5.25
C VAL A 336 -11.26 -4.23 -4.15
N GLY A 337 -10.95 -5.47 -3.77
CA GLY A 337 -11.77 -6.25 -2.84
C GLY A 337 -11.69 -5.80 -1.38
N GLY A 338 -12.52 -6.45 -0.55
CA GLY A 338 -12.63 -6.24 0.90
C GLY A 338 -13.69 -5.23 1.31
N GLY A 339 -14.28 -4.50 0.38
CA GLY A 339 -15.25 -3.45 0.66
C GLY A 339 -16.60 -3.94 1.20
N PHE A 340 -16.90 -5.21 1.07
CA PHE A 340 -18.09 -5.86 1.68
C PHE A 340 -17.79 -6.55 3.02
N GLY A 341 -16.59 -6.36 3.58
CA GLY A 341 -16.15 -7.00 4.81
C GLY A 341 -15.24 -6.12 5.65
N VAL A 342 -13.99 -6.51 5.75
CA VAL A 342 -12.96 -5.90 6.63
C VAL A 342 -12.55 -4.46 6.26
N GLY A 343 -12.92 -4.00 5.07
CA GLY A 343 -12.51 -2.73 4.46
C GLY A 343 -11.69 -2.95 3.20
N ILE A 344 -11.71 -1.96 2.32
CA ILE A 344 -11.04 -2.04 1.01
C ILE A 344 -9.51 -2.13 1.15
N HIS A 345 -8.89 -2.77 0.18
CA HIS A 345 -7.44 -2.80 0.01
C HIS A 345 -6.91 -1.53 -0.68
N ASN A 346 -5.63 -1.52 -1.08
CA ASN A 346 -4.98 -0.35 -1.66
C ASN A 346 -5.52 -0.04 -3.07
N THR A 347 -6.33 1.01 -3.20
CA THR A 347 -6.91 1.46 -4.46
C THR A 347 -5.91 2.19 -5.37
N LEU A 348 -4.83 2.75 -4.79
CA LEU A 348 -3.85 3.53 -5.54
C LEU A 348 -3.02 2.66 -6.49
N GLU A 349 -2.80 1.38 -6.14
CA GLU A 349 -2.07 0.44 -6.99
C GLU A 349 -2.76 0.20 -8.33
N ALA A 350 -4.08 0.26 -8.37
CA ALA A 350 -4.86 0.20 -9.59
C ALA A 350 -4.96 1.57 -10.29
N ALA A 351 -5.29 2.62 -9.53
CA ALA A 351 -5.52 3.96 -10.05
C ALA A 351 -4.31 4.53 -10.81
N VAL A 352 -3.09 4.20 -10.37
CA VAL A 352 -1.84 4.67 -11.01
C VAL A 352 -1.68 4.20 -12.46
N TRP A 353 -2.41 3.16 -12.88
CA TRP A 353 -2.42 2.65 -14.26
C TRP A 353 -3.45 3.33 -15.17
N ASN A 354 -4.05 4.42 -14.74
CA ASN A 354 -5.11 5.13 -15.47
C ASN A 354 -6.34 4.24 -15.72
N MET A 355 -6.75 3.48 -14.70
CA MET A 355 -7.95 2.65 -14.73
C MET A 355 -9.01 3.16 -13.77
N PRO A 356 -10.30 3.13 -14.11
CA PRO A 356 -11.34 3.31 -13.12
C PRO A 356 -11.29 2.20 -12.08
N VAL A 357 -11.51 2.57 -10.81
CA VAL A 357 -11.39 1.66 -9.68
C VAL A 357 -12.74 1.47 -9.00
N ILE A 358 -13.24 0.23 -9.01
CA ILE A 358 -14.49 -0.16 -8.36
C ILE A 358 -14.19 -0.76 -6.99
N PHE A 359 -15.00 -0.47 -5.98
CA PHE A 359 -14.88 -1.04 -4.64
C PHE A 359 -16.21 -1.01 -3.89
N GLY A 360 -16.34 -1.85 -2.86
CA GLY A 360 -17.55 -1.92 -2.03
C GLY A 360 -17.66 -0.77 -1.01
N PRO A 361 -18.77 -0.73 -0.22
CA PRO A 361 -19.20 0.44 0.57
C PRO A 361 -18.37 0.69 1.84
N ASN A 362 -17.58 -0.28 2.32
CA ASN A 362 -16.76 -0.09 3.53
C ASN A 362 -15.45 0.65 3.20
N ASN A 363 -15.58 1.87 2.67
CA ASN A 363 -14.47 2.69 2.18
C ASN A 363 -14.33 4.06 2.88
N LYS A 364 -15.28 4.46 3.72
CA LYS A 364 -15.37 5.81 4.33
C LYS A 364 -14.12 6.24 5.12
N LYS A 365 -13.36 5.28 5.67
CA LYS A 365 -12.15 5.54 6.45
C LYS A 365 -10.90 5.72 5.58
N PHE A 366 -10.99 5.47 4.29
CA PHE A 366 -9.88 5.48 3.33
C PHE A 366 -9.92 6.77 2.51
N GLN A 367 -9.06 7.73 2.85
CA GLN A 367 -9.05 9.04 2.20
C GLN A 367 -8.75 8.97 0.71
N GLU A 368 -7.89 8.05 0.30
CA GLU A 368 -7.57 7.76 -1.09
C GLU A 368 -8.80 7.32 -1.90
N ALA A 369 -9.64 6.46 -1.33
CA ALA A 369 -10.88 6.05 -1.97
C ALA A 369 -11.89 7.20 -2.07
N GLN A 370 -12.03 7.99 -1.00
CA GLN A 370 -12.88 9.19 -1.02
C GLN A 370 -12.39 10.21 -2.05
N GLY A 371 -11.09 10.35 -2.22
CA GLY A 371 -10.50 11.20 -3.26
C GLY A 371 -10.79 10.69 -4.67
N LEU A 372 -10.66 9.38 -4.89
CA LEU A 372 -11.00 8.74 -6.16
C LEU A 372 -12.48 8.90 -6.53
N LEU A 373 -13.39 8.76 -5.55
CA LEU A 373 -14.82 9.01 -5.77
C LEU A 373 -15.08 10.47 -6.21
N LYS A 374 -14.47 11.43 -5.51
CA LYS A 374 -14.61 12.86 -5.83
C LYS A 374 -14.02 13.24 -7.20
N SER A 375 -12.92 12.60 -7.59
CA SER A 375 -12.29 12.83 -8.90
C SER A 375 -13.09 12.25 -10.06
N GLY A 376 -14.00 11.29 -9.79
CA GLY A 376 -14.70 10.50 -10.81
C GLY A 376 -13.85 9.39 -11.42
N GLY A 377 -12.74 9.02 -10.75
CA GLY A 377 -11.91 7.86 -11.10
C GLY A 377 -12.19 6.61 -10.26
N GLY A 378 -12.93 6.76 -9.15
CA GLY A 378 -13.37 5.68 -8.28
C GLY A 378 -14.89 5.54 -8.29
N PHE A 379 -15.38 4.32 -8.04
CA PHE A 379 -16.81 3.97 -8.05
C PHE A 379 -17.14 3.04 -6.88
N GLU A 380 -18.08 3.48 -6.04
CA GLU A 380 -18.63 2.66 -4.97
C GLU A 380 -19.80 1.85 -5.50
N ILE A 381 -19.86 0.57 -5.14
CA ILE A 381 -21.01 -0.29 -5.40
C ILE A 381 -21.54 -0.87 -4.10
N ASN A 382 -22.86 -1.03 -3.98
CA ASN A 382 -23.52 -1.63 -2.83
C ASN A 382 -24.01 -3.07 -3.10
N GLY A 383 -23.93 -3.53 -4.35
CA GLY A 383 -24.34 -4.86 -4.76
C GLY A 383 -24.19 -5.10 -6.24
N TYR A 384 -24.83 -6.20 -6.69
CA TYR A 384 -24.76 -6.66 -8.07
C TYR A 384 -25.37 -5.63 -9.04
N GLU A 385 -26.50 -5.04 -8.71
CA GLU A 385 -27.24 -4.12 -9.56
C GLU A 385 -26.39 -2.87 -9.89
N ASP A 386 -25.74 -2.29 -8.88
CA ASP A 386 -24.83 -1.14 -9.07
C ASP A 386 -23.64 -1.54 -9.96
N PHE A 387 -23.08 -2.73 -9.73
CA PHE A 387 -21.96 -3.25 -10.52
C PHE A 387 -22.36 -3.45 -11.97
N GLU A 388 -23.52 -4.07 -12.24
CA GLU A 388 -24.02 -4.33 -13.57
C GLU A 388 -24.24 -3.04 -14.36
N VAL A 389 -24.94 -2.05 -13.77
CA VAL A 389 -25.17 -0.74 -14.38
C VAL A 389 -23.85 -0.05 -14.74
N LEU A 390 -22.87 -0.09 -13.81
CA LEU A 390 -21.58 0.52 -14.03
C LEU A 390 -20.79 -0.19 -15.16
N MET A 391 -20.74 -1.51 -15.15
CA MET A 391 -20.01 -2.30 -16.14
C MET A 391 -20.64 -2.17 -17.55
N LEU A 392 -21.96 -2.13 -17.64
CA LEU A 392 -22.65 -1.86 -18.91
C LEU A 392 -22.29 -0.45 -19.43
N ARG A 393 -22.19 0.55 -18.55
CA ARG A 393 -21.74 1.88 -18.93
C ARG A 393 -20.28 1.93 -19.40
N PHE A 394 -19.39 1.12 -18.83
CA PHE A 394 -18.02 0.96 -19.32
C PHE A 394 -17.93 0.17 -20.62
N ALA A 395 -18.89 -0.71 -20.89
CA ALA A 395 -18.93 -1.49 -22.11
C ALA A 395 -19.33 -0.66 -23.35
N VAL A 396 -20.09 0.43 -23.18
CA VAL A 396 -20.54 1.29 -24.29
C VAL A 396 -19.32 1.87 -25.01
N SER A 397 -19.02 1.29 -26.15
CA SER A 397 -18.15 1.89 -27.16
C SER A 397 -18.96 2.91 -27.95
N ARG A 398 -18.33 4.01 -28.39
CA ARG A 398 -18.92 5.05 -29.22
C ARG A 398 -19.89 4.44 -30.24
N SER A 399 -21.15 4.87 -30.28
CA SER A 399 -22.04 4.57 -31.39
C SER A 399 -21.53 5.31 -32.63
N GLU A 400 -21.48 4.63 -33.76
CA GLU A 400 -21.06 5.14 -35.08
C GLU A 400 -21.90 6.33 -35.61
N ASN A 401 -22.89 6.82 -34.83
CA ASN A 401 -23.87 7.85 -35.23
C ASN A 401 -23.62 9.25 -34.66
N GLU A 402 -22.52 9.50 -33.91
CA GLU A 402 -22.18 10.87 -33.53
C GLU A 402 -21.21 11.47 -34.54
N SER A 403 -21.70 12.53 -35.24
CA SER A 403 -21.01 13.32 -36.26
C SER A 403 -19.55 13.62 -35.90
N ALA A 404 -18.68 13.43 -36.89
CA ALA A 404 -17.25 13.75 -36.84
C ALA A 404 -17.01 15.23 -36.44
N GLY A 405 -16.83 15.53 -35.15
CA GLY A 405 -16.60 16.90 -34.71
C GLY A 405 -16.31 17.09 -33.20
N SER A 406 -16.58 16.10 -32.36
CA SER A 406 -16.20 16.18 -30.94
C SER A 406 -15.32 15.00 -30.56
N ASP A 407 -14.14 15.27 -30.01
CA ASP A 407 -13.24 14.30 -29.35
C ASP A 407 -13.88 13.77 -28.06
N SER A 408 -15.04 13.09 -28.15
CA SER A 408 -15.71 12.50 -26.99
C SER A 408 -14.94 11.24 -26.56
N VAL A 409 -14.11 11.39 -25.54
CA VAL A 409 -13.43 10.28 -24.87
C VAL A 409 -14.46 9.34 -24.24
N SER A 410 -14.32 8.02 -24.41
CA SER A 410 -15.25 7.05 -23.80
C SER A 410 -15.30 7.21 -22.28
N PHE A 411 -16.45 6.92 -21.64
CA PHE A 411 -16.61 7.03 -20.18
C PHE A 411 -15.55 6.20 -19.43
N LEU A 412 -15.23 5.01 -19.92
CA LEU A 412 -14.18 4.16 -19.40
C LEU A 412 -12.82 4.89 -19.38
N LYS A 413 -12.39 5.40 -20.51
CA LYS A 413 -11.10 6.07 -20.67
C LYS A 413 -11.03 7.35 -19.84
N SER A 414 -12.06 8.19 -19.88
CA SER A 414 -12.15 9.41 -19.09
C SER A 414 -12.07 9.13 -17.57
N SER A 415 -12.76 8.10 -17.10
CA SER A 415 -12.71 7.71 -15.68
C SER A 415 -11.33 7.21 -15.27
N GLY A 416 -10.67 6.43 -16.13
CA GLY A 416 -9.30 5.98 -15.90
C GLY A 416 -8.28 7.13 -15.85
N GLU A 417 -8.37 8.07 -16.79
CA GLU A 417 -7.53 9.28 -16.81
C GLU A 417 -7.71 10.10 -15.54
N LYS A 418 -8.94 10.25 -15.04
CA LYS A 418 -9.22 10.92 -13.76
C LYS A 418 -8.59 10.20 -12.57
N ALA A 419 -8.61 8.85 -12.55
CA ALA A 419 -7.96 8.07 -11.50
C ALA A 419 -6.45 8.29 -11.49
N GLY A 420 -5.79 8.21 -12.66
CA GLY A 420 -4.35 8.46 -12.77
C GLY A 420 -3.96 9.90 -12.47
N ALA A 421 -4.73 10.89 -12.96
CA ALA A 421 -4.52 12.31 -12.67
C ALA A 421 -4.66 12.60 -11.17
N PHE A 422 -5.60 11.97 -10.47
CA PHE A 422 -5.72 12.06 -9.02
C PHE A 422 -4.45 11.59 -8.32
N VAL A 423 -3.91 10.43 -8.70
CA VAL A 423 -2.65 9.91 -8.13
C VAL A 423 -1.50 10.87 -8.40
N ALA A 424 -1.34 11.32 -9.64
CA ALA A 424 -0.26 12.22 -10.04
C ALA A 424 -0.33 13.57 -9.30
N SER A 425 -1.52 14.13 -9.10
CA SER A 425 -1.71 15.43 -8.42
C SER A 425 -1.32 15.43 -6.95
N LEU A 426 -1.33 14.26 -6.29
CA LEU A 426 -1.00 14.11 -4.86
C LEU A 426 0.38 13.50 -4.60
N SER A 427 1.14 13.24 -5.65
CA SER A 427 2.53 12.77 -5.56
C SER A 427 3.52 13.91 -5.25
N GLY A 428 4.77 13.56 -4.99
CA GLY A 428 5.84 14.52 -4.68
C GLY A 428 6.02 14.79 -3.18
N ALA A 429 5.35 14.02 -2.31
CA ALA A 429 5.52 14.14 -0.86
C ALA A 429 6.97 13.85 -0.42
N THR A 430 7.60 12.84 -1.01
CA THR A 430 8.99 12.46 -0.71
C THR A 430 9.96 13.59 -1.07
N ASP A 431 9.82 14.24 -2.23
CA ASP A 431 10.68 15.36 -2.64
C ASP A 431 10.53 16.54 -1.67
N LYS A 432 9.30 16.87 -1.25
CA LYS A 432 9.04 17.92 -0.28
C LYS A 432 9.68 17.64 1.08
N VAL A 433 9.67 16.39 1.55
CA VAL A 433 10.35 15.98 2.78
C VAL A 433 11.85 16.12 2.64
N MET A 434 12.45 15.57 1.55
CA MET A 434 13.88 15.63 1.29
C MET A 434 14.42 17.07 1.23
N ALA A 435 13.67 17.99 0.63
CA ALA A 435 14.04 19.40 0.53
C ALA A 435 14.07 20.14 1.88
N LYS A 436 13.48 19.58 2.94
CA LYS A 436 13.36 20.22 4.27
C LYS A 436 14.19 19.53 5.35
N VAL A 437 14.77 18.37 5.06
CA VAL A 437 15.63 17.63 5.98
C VAL A 437 17.09 18.03 5.73
N ASN A 438 17.79 18.37 6.79
CA ASN A 438 19.23 18.68 6.73
C ASN A 438 20.03 17.39 7.03
N PHE A 439 20.67 16.82 6.02
CA PHE A 439 21.51 15.61 6.11
C PHE A 439 22.95 15.90 6.50
#